data_1561e80e81a67e21a7c39b24bf11b4e6
#
_entry.id   1561e80e81a67e21a7c39b24bf11b4e6
#
_cell.length_a   1.000
_cell.length_b   1.000
_cell.length_c   1.000
_cell.angle_alpha   90.00
_cell.angle_beta   90.00
_cell.angle_gamma   90.00
#
_symmetry.space_group_name_H-M   'P 1'
#
loop_
_entity.id
_entity.type
_entity.pdbx_description
1 polymer ?
#
loop_
_entity_poly.entity_id
_entity_poly.type
_entity_poly.pdbx_seq_one_letter_code
_entity_poly.pdbx_strand_id
1 'polypeptide(L)'
;MLAQTRLEKEDALAQYLKEITSSKPLPRERETELAERIQAGDEAARQELAEANLLFVVSVAKQYQNRGLTLAELISAGNLGLMIAVDRFDGQLGNKFISYAVWWIRQAIMKALAEDGRLV
;
A
#
# COMPACT_ATOMS: atom_id res chain seq x y z
N MET A 1 19.74 2.36 23.00
CA MET A 1 18.84 1.30 22.55
C MET A 1 17.66 1.83 21.73
N LEU A 2 16.88 2.76 22.25
CA LEU A 2 15.78 3.36 21.49
C LEU A 2 16.26 4.11 20.24
N ALA A 3 17.36 4.86 20.36
CA ALA A 3 17.94 5.59 19.24
C ALA A 3 18.44 4.67 18.14
N GLN A 4 19.06 3.55 18.50
CA GLN A 4 19.55 2.55 17.55
C GLN A 4 18.39 1.88 16.81
N THR A 5 17.33 1.49 17.52
CA THR A 5 16.14 0.90 16.91
C THR A 5 15.48 1.86 15.94
N ARG A 6 15.45 3.15 16.30
CA ARG A 6 14.90 4.20 15.44
C ARG A 6 15.72 4.35 14.16
N LEU A 7 17.06 4.36 14.27
CA LEU A 7 17.93 4.45 13.11
C LEU A 7 17.77 3.24 12.19
N GLU A 8 17.63 2.04 12.75
CA GLU A 8 17.40 0.83 11.98
C GLU A 8 16.08 0.91 11.19
N LYS A 9 15.03 1.43 11.81
CA LYS A 9 13.74 1.62 11.15
C LYS A 9 13.82 2.66 10.05
N GLU A 10 14.54 3.76 10.27
CA GLU A 10 14.74 4.81 9.28
C GLU A 10 15.53 4.28 8.08
N ASP A 11 16.56 3.47 8.31
CA ASP A 11 17.36 2.86 7.26
C ASP A 11 16.52 1.85 6.45
N ALA A 12 15.71 1.03 7.12
CA ALA A 12 14.82 0.08 6.46
C ALA A 12 13.79 0.80 5.60
N LEU A 13 13.24 1.91 6.10
CA LEU A 13 12.29 2.72 5.34
C LEU A 13 12.95 3.36 4.12
N ALA A 14 14.15 3.93 4.29
CA ALA A 14 14.90 4.53 3.19
C ALA A 14 15.19 3.50 2.10
N GLN A 15 15.57 2.29 2.48
CA GLN A 15 15.82 1.20 1.54
C GLN A 15 14.54 0.80 0.80
N TYR A 16 13.42 0.67 1.51
CA TYR A 16 12.13 0.35 0.92
C TYR A 16 11.71 1.40 -0.11
N LEU A 17 11.81 2.68 0.24
CA LEU A 17 11.45 3.77 -0.67
C LEU A 17 12.34 3.78 -1.91
N LYS A 18 13.62 3.49 -1.75
CA LYS A 18 14.55 3.41 -2.87
C LYS A 18 14.18 2.28 -3.82
N GLU A 19 13.79 1.13 -3.29
CA GLU A 19 13.38 -0.02 -4.10
C GLU A 19 12.11 0.24 -4.91
N ILE A 20 11.11 0.89 -4.30
CA ILE A 20 9.84 1.12 -4.98
C ILE A 20 9.85 2.30 -5.94
N THR A 21 10.86 3.18 -5.90
CA THR A 21 10.92 4.32 -6.83
C THR A 21 11.12 3.90 -8.28
N SER A 22 11.56 2.67 -8.53
CA SER A 22 11.68 2.13 -9.89
C SER A 22 10.34 1.64 -10.46
N SER A 23 9.30 1.52 -9.62
CA SER A 23 7.98 1.05 -10.04
C SER A 23 7.29 2.09 -10.92
N LYS A 24 6.63 1.63 -11.98
CA LYS A 24 5.87 2.49 -12.89
C LYS A 24 4.40 2.14 -12.82
N PRO A 25 3.50 3.15 -12.91
CA PRO A 25 2.06 2.88 -12.97
C PRO A 25 1.72 1.99 -14.17
N LEU A 26 0.78 1.08 -13.98
CA LEU A 26 0.33 0.19 -15.04
C LEU A 26 -0.76 0.87 -15.88
N PRO A 27 -0.81 0.60 -17.20
CA PRO A 27 -1.94 1.05 -18.00
C PRO A 27 -3.22 0.31 -17.61
N ARG A 28 -4.37 0.91 -17.91
CA ARG A 28 -5.68 0.34 -17.55
C ARG A 28 -5.86 -1.07 -18.11
N GLU A 29 -5.44 -1.31 -19.33
CA GLU A 29 -5.57 -2.61 -19.98
C GLU A 29 -4.83 -3.70 -19.23
N ARG A 30 -3.64 -3.36 -18.71
CA ARG A 30 -2.86 -4.29 -17.89
C ARG A 30 -3.54 -4.55 -16.56
N GLU A 31 -4.10 -3.50 -15.94
CA GLU A 31 -4.84 -3.65 -14.68
C GLU A 31 -6.03 -4.60 -14.85
N THR A 32 -6.77 -4.45 -15.95
CA THR A 32 -7.92 -5.32 -16.25
C THR A 32 -7.48 -6.77 -16.45
N GLU A 33 -6.41 -6.99 -17.21
CA GLU A 33 -5.85 -8.33 -17.42
C GLU A 33 -5.42 -8.96 -16.10
N LEU A 34 -4.69 -8.20 -15.27
CA LEU A 34 -4.23 -8.71 -13.98
C LEU A 34 -5.40 -9.03 -13.06
N ALA A 35 -6.44 -8.18 -13.05
CA ALA A 35 -7.62 -8.43 -12.22
C ALA A 35 -8.28 -9.77 -12.57
N GLU A 36 -8.39 -10.10 -13.85
CA GLU A 36 -8.95 -11.38 -14.28
C GLU A 36 -8.07 -12.54 -13.84
N ARG A 37 -6.76 -12.41 -13.98
CA ARG A 37 -5.81 -13.45 -13.58
C ARG A 37 -5.81 -13.64 -12.05
N ILE A 38 -5.96 -12.57 -11.29
CA ILE A 38 -6.05 -12.63 -9.84
C ILE A 38 -7.30 -13.40 -9.40
N GLN A 39 -8.43 -13.16 -10.05
CA GLN A 39 -9.67 -13.89 -9.77
C GLN A 39 -9.53 -15.39 -10.08
N ALA A 40 -8.65 -15.73 -11.00
CA ALA A 40 -8.34 -17.12 -11.34
C ALA A 40 -7.25 -17.74 -10.44
N GLY A 41 -6.75 -16.99 -9.44
CA GLY A 41 -5.78 -17.50 -8.48
C GLY A 41 -4.32 -17.31 -8.85
N ASP A 42 -4.02 -16.41 -9.81
CA ASP A 42 -2.64 -16.16 -10.26
C ASP A 42 -1.89 -15.25 -9.28
N GLU A 43 -1.01 -15.85 -8.47
CA GLU A 43 -0.23 -15.12 -7.47
C GLU A 43 0.77 -14.14 -8.08
N ALA A 44 1.34 -14.46 -9.24
CA ALA A 44 2.26 -13.55 -9.91
C ALA A 44 1.54 -12.27 -10.36
N ALA A 45 0.30 -12.40 -10.84
CA ALA A 45 -0.52 -11.25 -11.21
C ALA A 45 -0.87 -10.39 -9.97
N ARG A 46 -1.15 -11.04 -8.85
CA ARG A 46 -1.43 -10.38 -7.58
C ARG A 46 -0.25 -9.53 -7.14
N GLN A 47 0.95 -10.08 -7.19
CA GLN A 47 2.17 -9.37 -6.85
C GLN A 47 2.45 -8.21 -7.81
N GLU A 48 2.26 -8.41 -9.09
CA GLU A 48 2.50 -7.36 -10.08
C GLU A 48 1.61 -6.14 -9.83
N LEU A 49 0.32 -6.36 -9.60
CA LEU A 49 -0.61 -5.25 -9.34
C LEU A 49 -0.27 -4.53 -8.03
N ALA A 50 0.07 -5.27 -6.98
CA ALA A 50 0.47 -4.69 -5.69
C ALA A 50 1.74 -3.86 -5.83
N GLU A 51 2.79 -4.42 -6.44
CA GLU A 51 4.09 -3.75 -6.58
C GLU A 51 4.00 -2.45 -7.38
N ALA A 52 3.16 -2.41 -8.39
CA ALA A 52 2.97 -1.22 -9.22
C ALA A 52 2.34 -0.06 -8.43
N ASN A 53 1.77 -0.31 -7.25
CA ASN A 53 1.03 0.68 -6.48
C ASN A 53 1.65 0.98 -5.11
N LEU A 54 2.87 0.51 -4.83
CA LEU A 54 3.53 0.74 -3.53
C LEU A 54 3.82 2.22 -3.26
N LEU A 55 4.24 2.98 -4.28
CA LEU A 55 4.46 4.42 -4.11
C LEU A 55 3.16 5.15 -3.77
N PHE A 56 2.05 4.70 -4.31
CA PHE A 56 0.76 5.28 -3.99
C PHE A 56 0.41 5.09 -2.52
N VAL A 57 0.69 3.91 -1.96
CA VAL A 57 0.50 3.65 -0.53
C VAL A 57 1.33 4.63 0.30
N VAL A 58 2.58 4.85 -0.08
CA VAL A 58 3.45 5.81 0.61
C VAL A 58 2.85 7.21 0.60
N SER A 59 2.34 7.65 -0.55
CA SER A 59 1.76 8.99 -0.66
C SER A 59 0.52 9.16 0.20
N VAL A 60 -0.32 8.13 0.30
CA VAL A 60 -1.49 8.15 1.19
C VAL A 60 -1.06 8.13 2.65
N ALA A 61 -0.10 7.26 3.01
CA ALA A 61 0.40 7.14 4.39
C ALA A 61 0.95 8.47 4.92
N LYS A 62 1.62 9.24 4.08
CA LYS A 62 2.16 10.55 4.46
C LYS A 62 1.10 11.52 4.96
N GLN A 63 -0.14 11.37 4.51
CA GLN A 63 -1.25 12.23 4.94
C GLN A 63 -1.65 11.99 6.40
N TYR A 64 -1.22 10.88 6.98
CA TYR A 64 -1.59 10.46 8.33
C TYR A 64 -0.44 10.53 9.34
N GLN A 65 0.66 11.19 8.97
CA GLN A 65 1.79 11.35 9.86
C GLN A 65 1.45 12.20 11.08
N ASN A 66 2.20 12.02 12.16
CA ASN A 66 2.08 12.78 13.41
C ASN A 66 0.78 12.50 14.16
N ARG A 67 0.23 11.31 14.03
CA ARG A 67 -1.01 10.90 14.71
C ARG A 67 -0.84 9.68 15.60
N GLY A 68 0.43 9.29 15.91
CA GLY A 68 0.70 8.22 16.85
C GLY A 68 1.39 7.00 16.28
N LEU A 69 1.50 6.88 14.96
CA LEU A 69 2.25 5.81 14.29
C LEU A 69 3.39 6.40 13.47
N THR A 70 4.48 5.66 13.34
CA THR A 70 5.58 6.03 12.44
C THR A 70 5.15 5.91 10.99
N LEU A 71 5.86 6.58 10.08
CA LEU A 71 5.57 6.45 8.65
C LEU A 71 5.70 4.99 8.19
N ALA A 72 6.71 4.25 8.68
CA ALA A 72 6.85 2.83 8.35
C ALA A 72 5.64 2.02 8.80
N GLU A 73 5.12 2.29 10.00
CA GLU A 73 3.93 1.62 10.52
C GLU A 73 2.68 1.96 9.68
N LEU A 74 2.57 3.23 9.27
CA LEU A 74 1.47 3.67 8.40
C LEU A 74 1.53 3.00 7.03
N ILE A 75 2.72 2.89 6.46
CA ILE A 75 2.93 2.20 5.18
C ILE A 75 2.57 0.72 5.29
N SER A 76 2.99 0.05 6.37
CA SER A 76 2.64 -1.35 6.60
C SER A 76 1.12 -1.54 6.68
N ALA A 77 0.44 -0.66 7.41
CA ALA A 77 -1.02 -0.70 7.49
C ALA A 77 -1.66 -0.47 6.12
N GLY A 78 -1.16 0.53 5.39
CA GLY A 78 -1.66 0.85 4.05
C GLY A 78 -1.47 -0.29 3.07
N ASN A 79 -0.37 -1.01 3.18
CA ASN A 79 -0.10 -2.18 2.33
C ASN A 79 -1.11 -3.32 2.58
N LEU A 80 -1.58 -3.49 3.81
CA LEU A 80 -2.66 -4.45 4.08
C LEU A 80 -3.94 -4.06 3.34
N GLY A 81 -4.27 -2.76 3.37
CA GLY A 81 -5.40 -2.25 2.60
C GLY A 81 -5.23 -2.42 1.10
N LEU A 82 -4.02 -2.18 0.61
CA LEU A 82 -3.69 -2.40 -0.80
C LEU A 82 -3.94 -3.85 -1.21
N MET A 83 -3.53 -4.82 -0.39
CA MET A 83 -3.71 -6.24 -0.72
C MET A 83 -5.20 -6.63 -0.74
N ILE A 84 -6.01 -6.06 0.14
CA ILE A 84 -7.46 -6.26 0.09
C ILE A 84 -8.02 -5.74 -1.23
N ALA A 85 -7.59 -4.54 -1.64
CA ALA A 85 -8.02 -3.94 -2.90
C ALA A 85 -7.61 -4.79 -4.09
N VAL A 86 -6.38 -5.30 -4.10
CA VAL A 86 -5.88 -6.18 -5.17
C VAL A 86 -6.77 -7.41 -5.31
N ASP A 87 -7.14 -8.02 -4.21
CA ASP A 87 -7.93 -9.25 -4.21
C ASP A 87 -9.40 -9.02 -4.61
N ARG A 88 -9.91 -7.81 -4.44
CA ARG A 88 -11.32 -7.49 -4.68
C ARG A 88 -11.58 -6.64 -5.93
N PHE A 89 -10.53 -6.17 -6.58
CA PHE A 89 -10.68 -5.26 -7.72
C PHE A 89 -11.36 -5.97 -8.89
N ASP A 90 -12.38 -5.32 -9.45
CA ASP A 90 -13.08 -5.77 -10.65
C ASP A 90 -12.72 -4.85 -11.82
N GLY A 91 -11.86 -5.33 -12.71
CA GLY A 91 -11.42 -4.57 -13.87
C GLY A 91 -12.50 -4.28 -14.89
N GLN A 92 -13.64 -4.96 -14.80
CA GLN A 92 -14.77 -4.77 -15.72
C GLN A 92 -15.54 -3.48 -15.46
N LEU A 93 -15.37 -2.88 -14.27
CA LEU A 93 -16.10 -1.67 -13.90
C LEU A 93 -15.58 -0.39 -14.56
N GLY A 94 -14.47 -0.47 -15.27
CA GLY A 94 -13.95 0.66 -16.05
C GLY A 94 -13.18 1.71 -15.25
N ASN A 95 -13.09 1.59 -13.93
CA ASN A 95 -12.32 2.50 -13.09
C ASN A 95 -10.87 2.05 -13.02
N LYS A 96 -9.96 3.02 -12.87
CA LYS A 96 -8.57 2.68 -12.57
C LYS A 96 -8.46 2.07 -11.17
N PHE A 97 -7.53 1.14 -11.02
CA PHE A 97 -7.30 0.47 -9.75
C PHE A 97 -7.08 1.46 -8.60
N ILE A 98 -6.27 2.51 -8.82
CA ILE A 98 -5.92 3.50 -7.80
C ILE A 98 -7.16 4.16 -7.17
N SER A 99 -8.19 4.43 -7.96
CA SER A 99 -9.44 5.06 -7.49
C SER A 99 -10.20 4.14 -6.55
N TYR A 100 -10.14 2.84 -6.79
CA TYR A 100 -10.74 1.83 -5.92
C TYR A 100 -9.88 1.57 -4.68
N ALA A 101 -8.58 1.46 -4.88
CA ALA A 101 -7.65 1.07 -3.82
C ALA A 101 -7.52 2.10 -2.71
N VAL A 102 -7.63 3.40 -3.04
CA VAL A 102 -7.43 4.47 -2.05
C VAL A 102 -8.34 4.33 -0.84
N TRP A 103 -9.58 3.90 -1.05
CA TRP A 103 -10.52 3.70 0.04
C TRP A 103 -10.03 2.60 1.01
N TRP A 104 -9.60 1.47 0.46
CA TRP A 104 -9.10 0.35 1.27
C TRP A 104 -7.83 0.72 2.03
N ILE A 105 -6.92 1.45 1.38
CA ILE A 105 -5.67 1.88 1.99
C ILE A 105 -5.98 2.81 3.17
N ARG A 106 -6.85 3.79 2.98
CA ARG A 106 -7.23 4.72 4.04
C ARG A 106 -7.92 4.02 5.20
N GLN A 107 -8.82 3.08 4.92
CA GLN A 107 -9.51 2.34 5.96
C GLN A 107 -8.54 1.53 6.82
N ALA A 108 -7.57 0.88 6.20
CA ALA A 108 -6.57 0.11 6.92
C ALA A 108 -5.69 1.00 7.81
N ILE A 109 -5.28 2.17 7.29
CA ILE A 109 -4.47 3.13 8.05
C ILE A 109 -5.27 3.69 9.23
N MET A 110 -6.51 4.11 9.01
CA MET A 110 -7.35 4.65 10.07
C MET A 110 -7.64 3.61 11.15
N LYS A 111 -7.84 2.37 10.77
CA LYS A 111 -8.03 1.27 11.73
C LYS A 111 -6.77 1.08 12.57
N ALA A 112 -5.59 1.08 11.95
CA ALA A 112 -4.34 0.95 12.68
C ALA A 112 -4.12 2.10 13.66
N LEU A 113 -4.44 3.34 13.25
CA LEU A 113 -4.35 4.50 14.14
C LEU A 113 -5.30 4.38 15.34
N ALA A 114 -6.52 3.88 15.12
CA ALA A 114 -7.49 3.71 16.19
C ALA A 114 -7.09 2.64 17.19
N GLU A 115 -6.49 1.54 16.70
CA GLU A 115 -6.13 0.40 17.54
C GLU A 115 -4.74 0.51 18.16
N ASP A 116 -3.78 1.04 17.42
CA ASP A 116 -2.36 1.01 17.78
C ASP A 116 -1.72 2.38 17.93
N GLY A 117 -2.46 3.46 17.68
CA GLY A 117 -1.94 4.82 17.79
C GLY A 117 -1.53 5.16 19.24
N ARG A 118 -0.36 5.80 19.38
CA ARG A 118 0.23 6.11 20.69
C ARG A 118 -0.15 7.49 21.21
N LEU A 119 -0.79 8.31 20.37
CA LEU A 119 -1.31 9.61 20.78
C LEU A 119 -2.77 9.45 21.22
N VAL A 120 -3.04 9.92 22.40
CA VAL A 120 -4.37 9.84 22.99
C VAL A 120 -5.01 11.22 23.01
#